data_b608f73cba2d5feb4f653d1369dee278
#
_entry.id   b608f73cba2d5feb4f653d1369dee278
#
_cell.length_a   1.000
_cell.length_b   1.000
_cell.length_c   1.000
_cell.angle_alpha   90.00
_cell.angle_beta   90.00
_cell.angle_gamma   90.00
#
_symmetry.space_group_name_H-M   'P 1'
#
loop_
_entity.id
_entity.type
_entity.pdbx_description
1 polymer ?
#
loop_
_entity_poly.entity_id
_entity_poly.type
_entity_poly.pdbx_seq_one_letter_code
_entity_poly.pdbx_strand_id
1 'polypeptide(L)'
;RRAPDAARLRRILERLGRLPDGWAGRLELPADESDGTSPLRQILGAELRGGTLLLWATFFMGLLIIYLLTNWLPTLIGGTGFSLGEAATISAMFQLGGTLGALLLGSAMDRFDAHRVLSLAYVGGALFILGIASLYHSFALLALCVAGVGFCISGSQVGANALAAVFYPTRSRATGVSWALGLGRIGSIVGSLSGGALLGLGLGFSGILALLVIPALLAAVAVHRLGRRRARPSPTTL
;
A
#
# COMPACT_ATOMS: atom_id res chain seq x y z
N ARG A 1 -31.79 3.66 -7.35
CA ARG A 1 -31.49 2.23 -7.09
C ARG A 1 -32.78 1.58 -6.64
N ARG A 2 -33.23 0.51 -7.34
CA ARG A 2 -34.44 -0.24 -6.98
C ARG A 2 -34.21 -0.86 -5.61
N ALA A 3 -35.17 -0.69 -4.68
CA ALA A 3 -35.17 -1.41 -3.42
C ALA A 3 -35.03 -2.92 -3.71
N PRO A 4 -34.15 -3.63 -3.01
CA PRO A 4 -34.01 -5.06 -3.21
C PRO A 4 -35.35 -5.72 -2.91
N ASP A 5 -35.80 -6.58 -3.81
CA ASP A 5 -37.06 -7.33 -3.69
C ASP A 5 -36.97 -8.20 -2.42
N ALA A 6 -37.68 -7.76 -1.36
CA ALA A 6 -37.67 -8.41 -0.06
C ALA A 6 -38.04 -9.91 -0.16
N ALA A 7 -38.91 -10.25 -1.12
CA ALA A 7 -39.29 -11.64 -1.38
C ALA A 7 -38.15 -12.45 -1.97
N ARG A 8 -37.29 -11.84 -2.78
CA ARG A 8 -36.10 -12.49 -3.34
C ARG A 8 -35.02 -12.71 -2.28
N LEU A 9 -34.80 -11.70 -1.40
CA LEU A 9 -33.87 -11.77 -0.31
C LEU A 9 -34.29 -12.85 0.70
N ARG A 10 -35.57 -12.93 1.04
CA ARG A 10 -36.11 -13.95 1.92
C ARG A 10 -35.87 -15.36 1.37
N ARG A 11 -36.17 -15.61 0.10
CA ARG A 11 -35.89 -16.90 -0.58
C ARG A 11 -34.41 -17.30 -0.55
N ILE A 12 -33.51 -16.35 -0.68
CA ILE A 12 -32.07 -16.61 -0.61
C ILE A 12 -31.65 -16.99 0.82
N LEU A 13 -32.15 -16.26 1.83
CA LEU A 13 -31.84 -16.55 3.23
C LEU A 13 -32.44 -17.87 3.73
N GLU A 14 -33.66 -18.23 3.26
CA GLU A 14 -34.27 -19.55 3.51
C GLU A 14 -33.41 -20.68 2.93
N ARG A 15 -32.92 -20.54 1.68
CA ARG A 15 -32.02 -21.52 1.05
C ARG A 15 -30.66 -21.66 1.72
N LEU A 16 -30.20 -20.62 2.40
CA LEU A 16 -28.94 -20.61 3.14
C LEU A 16 -29.10 -21.12 4.58
N GLY A 17 -30.31 -21.52 5.00
CA GLY A 17 -30.57 -21.98 6.38
C GLY A 17 -30.30 -20.93 7.45
N ARG A 18 -30.33 -19.64 7.10
CA ARG A 18 -30.03 -18.56 8.02
C ARG A 18 -31.25 -17.87 8.59
N LEU A 19 -32.46 -18.32 8.25
CA LEU A 19 -33.70 -17.88 8.86
C LEU A 19 -34.20 -18.98 9.80
N PRO A 20 -34.58 -18.65 11.05
CA PRO A 20 -35.26 -19.59 11.94
C PRO A 20 -36.60 -20.01 11.32
N ASP A 21 -36.99 -21.26 11.50
CA ASP A 21 -38.31 -21.76 11.06
C ASP A 21 -39.41 -20.92 11.68
N GLY A 22 -40.34 -20.40 10.84
CA GLY A 22 -41.43 -19.57 11.29
C GLY A 22 -41.11 -18.06 11.46
N TRP A 23 -39.96 -17.58 11.03
CA TRP A 23 -39.62 -16.15 11.13
C TRP A 23 -40.60 -15.28 10.31
N ALA A 24 -41.42 -14.49 11.02
CA ALA A 24 -42.40 -13.55 10.45
C ALA A 24 -41.92 -12.08 10.51
N GLY A 25 -40.65 -11.84 10.88
CA GLY A 25 -40.09 -10.50 11.01
C GLY A 25 -39.92 -9.77 9.66
N ARG A 26 -40.03 -8.46 9.66
CA ARG A 26 -39.63 -7.64 8.52
C ARG A 26 -38.11 -7.69 8.36
N LEU A 27 -37.64 -7.98 7.15
CA LEU A 27 -36.27 -7.71 6.76
C LEU A 27 -36.12 -6.19 6.63
N GLU A 28 -35.80 -5.53 7.73
CA GLU A 28 -35.37 -4.14 7.67
C GLU A 28 -33.91 -4.16 7.25
N LEU A 29 -33.67 -3.76 6.00
CA LEU A 29 -32.34 -3.30 5.64
C LEU A 29 -32.05 -2.11 6.56
N PRO A 30 -30.84 -2.02 7.15
CA PRO A 30 -30.44 -0.82 7.86
C PRO A 30 -30.84 0.36 7.00
N ALA A 31 -31.70 1.24 7.54
CA ALA A 31 -32.14 2.42 6.83
C ALA A 31 -30.89 3.05 6.22
N ASP A 32 -30.95 3.30 4.92
CA ASP A 32 -29.92 4.05 4.25
C ASP A 32 -30.07 5.47 4.84
N GLU A 33 -29.51 5.66 6.05
CA GLU A 33 -29.28 6.98 6.62
C GLU A 33 -28.27 7.66 5.68
N SER A 34 -28.78 7.98 4.52
CA SER A 34 -28.10 8.87 3.60
C SER A 34 -28.19 10.26 4.24
N ASP A 35 -27.19 10.57 5.07
CA ASP A 35 -26.93 11.93 5.56
C ASP A 35 -26.62 12.91 4.43
N GLY A 36 -27.09 12.66 3.22
CA GLY A 36 -26.87 13.52 2.05
C GLY A 36 -25.39 13.88 1.78
N THR A 37 -24.46 13.39 2.62
CA THR A 37 -23.03 13.65 2.51
C THR A 37 -22.40 12.72 1.48
N SER A 38 -21.73 13.31 0.49
CA SER A 38 -21.00 12.51 -0.51
C SER A 38 -19.95 11.62 0.19
N PRO A 39 -19.71 10.38 -0.30
CA PRO A 39 -18.70 9.48 0.29
C PRO A 39 -17.30 10.10 0.37
N LEU A 40 -16.98 10.99 -0.56
CA LEU A 40 -15.71 11.76 -0.54
C LEU A 40 -15.66 12.70 0.68
N ARG A 41 -16.75 13.38 0.99
CA ARG A 41 -16.81 14.27 2.15
C ARG A 41 -16.71 13.47 3.46
N GLN A 42 -17.20 12.23 3.49
CA GLN A 42 -17.06 11.34 4.65
C GLN A 42 -15.59 10.96 4.90
N ILE A 43 -14.84 10.54 3.87
CA ILE A 43 -13.42 10.15 4.05
C ILE A 43 -12.51 11.34 4.38
N LEU A 44 -12.92 12.57 4.04
CA LEU A 44 -12.23 13.82 4.38
C LEU A 44 -12.84 14.52 5.60
N GLY A 45 -13.84 13.92 6.23
CA GLY A 45 -14.40 14.38 7.49
C GLY A 45 -13.37 14.39 8.63
N ALA A 46 -13.65 15.17 9.68
CA ALA A 46 -12.70 15.42 10.78
C ALA A 46 -12.12 14.14 11.40
N GLU A 47 -12.92 13.09 11.52
CA GLU A 47 -12.51 11.81 12.11
C GLU A 47 -11.56 11.00 11.20
N LEU A 48 -11.84 10.92 9.90
CA LEU A 48 -11.11 10.08 8.96
C LEU A 48 -9.99 10.81 8.22
N ARG A 49 -10.09 12.15 8.08
CA ARG A 49 -9.15 12.98 7.30
C ARG A 49 -7.70 12.67 7.59
N GLY A 50 -7.34 12.63 8.87
CA GLY A 50 -5.94 12.41 9.25
C GLY A 50 -5.43 11.02 8.87
N GLY A 51 -6.24 9.99 9.00
CA GLY A 51 -5.89 8.63 8.56
C GLY A 51 -5.90 8.49 7.04
N THR A 52 -6.87 9.10 6.37
CA THR A 52 -6.96 9.14 4.91
C THR A 52 -5.71 9.77 4.28
N LEU A 53 -5.25 10.92 4.79
CA LEU A 53 -4.03 11.58 4.27
C LEU A 53 -2.78 10.74 4.51
N LEU A 54 -2.67 10.05 5.66
CA LEU A 54 -1.55 9.14 5.93
C LEU A 54 -1.56 7.91 4.99
N LEU A 55 -2.73 7.34 4.72
CA LEU A 55 -2.87 6.28 3.73
C LEU A 55 -2.49 6.76 2.32
N TRP A 56 -2.99 7.92 1.90
CA TRP A 56 -2.67 8.51 0.60
C TRP A 56 -1.15 8.75 0.45
N ALA A 57 -0.51 9.28 1.48
CA ALA A 57 0.95 9.44 1.51
C ALA A 57 1.66 8.08 1.37
N THR A 58 1.21 7.05 2.10
CA THR A 58 1.78 5.70 2.01
C THR A 58 1.66 5.13 0.59
N PHE A 59 0.49 5.22 -0.03
CA PHE A 59 0.26 4.74 -1.39
C PHE A 59 1.10 5.52 -2.41
N PHE A 60 1.14 6.83 -2.30
CA PHE A 60 1.93 7.69 -3.17
C PHE A 60 3.42 7.35 -3.09
N MET A 61 3.99 7.31 -1.87
CA MET A 61 5.42 7.03 -1.67
C MET A 61 5.79 5.60 -2.07
N GLY A 62 4.96 4.61 -1.72
CA GLY A 62 5.19 3.22 -2.09
C GLY A 62 5.21 3.02 -3.61
N LEU A 63 4.20 3.52 -4.32
CA LEU A 63 4.14 3.39 -5.77
C LEU A 63 5.19 4.25 -6.50
N LEU A 64 5.58 5.40 -5.95
CA LEU A 64 6.70 6.18 -6.47
C LEU A 64 7.98 5.35 -6.49
N ILE A 65 8.33 4.71 -5.36
CA ILE A 65 9.55 3.89 -5.26
C ILE A 65 9.46 2.69 -6.20
N ILE A 66 8.35 1.95 -6.19
CA ILE A 66 8.15 0.76 -7.01
C ILE A 66 8.33 1.10 -8.50
N TYR A 67 7.68 2.14 -8.98
CA TYR A 67 7.69 2.49 -10.40
C TYR A 67 9.01 3.13 -10.85
N LEU A 68 9.67 3.90 -9.98
CA LEU A 68 11.03 4.37 -10.29
C LEU A 68 11.98 3.18 -10.44
N LEU A 69 12.00 2.26 -9.46
CA LEU A 69 12.88 1.10 -9.52
C LEU A 69 12.52 0.17 -10.70
N THR A 70 11.25 -0.14 -10.90
CA THR A 70 10.84 -1.03 -12.00
C THR A 70 11.25 -0.50 -13.37
N ASN A 71 11.15 0.81 -13.59
CA ASN A 71 11.44 1.40 -14.90
C ASN A 71 12.92 1.74 -15.10
N TRP A 72 13.63 2.11 -14.03
CA TRP A 72 14.99 2.66 -14.15
C TRP A 72 16.08 1.75 -13.61
N LEU A 73 15.75 0.75 -12.77
CA LEU A 73 16.75 -0.13 -12.16
C LEU A 73 17.65 -0.82 -13.19
N PRO A 74 17.14 -1.41 -14.31
CA PRO A 74 18.01 -2.03 -15.31
C PRO A 74 18.99 -1.03 -15.93
N THR A 75 18.52 0.18 -16.27
CA THR A 75 19.37 1.24 -16.84
C THR A 75 20.40 1.72 -15.83
N LEU A 76 20.00 1.92 -14.57
CA LEU A 76 20.89 2.37 -13.52
C LEU A 76 21.99 1.34 -13.23
N ILE A 77 21.66 0.03 -13.19
CA ILE A 77 22.62 -1.05 -12.97
C ILE A 77 23.54 -1.19 -14.19
N GLY A 78 23.02 -1.11 -15.42
CA GLY A 78 23.82 -1.15 -16.64
C GLY A 78 24.91 -0.06 -16.67
N GLY A 79 24.63 1.11 -16.10
CA GLY A 79 25.61 2.20 -15.95
C GLY A 79 26.73 1.94 -14.93
N THR A 80 26.66 0.88 -14.14
CA THR A 80 27.69 0.52 -13.12
C THR A 80 28.70 -0.53 -13.59
N GLY A 81 28.62 -0.94 -14.87
CA GLY A 81 29.56 -1.90 -15.45
C GLY A 81 29.07 -3.34 -15.55
N PHE A 82 27.86 -3.64 -15.06
CA PHE A 82 27.24 -4.95 -15.27
C PHE A 82 26.73 -5.10 -16.71
N SER A 83 26.79 -6.33 -17.22
CA SER A 83 26.20 -6.68 -18.51
C SER A 83 24.67 -6.52 -18.47
N LEU A 84 24.04 -6.39 -19.65
CA LEU A 84 22.58 -6.29 -19.78
C LEU A 84 21.87 -7.50 -19.17
N GLY A 85 22.44 -8.70 -19.31
CA GLY A 85 21.88 -9.93 -18.73
C GLY A 85 21.91 -9.93 -17.21
N GLU A 86 23.03 -9.48 -16.62
CA GLU A 86 23.16 -9.34 -15.16
C GLU A 86 22.20 -8.28 -14.62
N ALA A 87 22.11 -7.12 -15.27
CA ALA A 87 21.17 -6.06 -14.89
C ALA A 87 19.71 -6.52 -14.95
N ALA A 88 19.35 -7.28 -15.98
CA ALA A 88 18.02 -7.88 -16.10
C ALA A 88 17.74 -8.90 -14.99
N THR A 89 18.72 -9.76 -14.68
CA THR A 89 18.61 -10.76 -13.61
C THR A 89 18.44 -10.11 -12.24
N ILE A 90 19.27 -9.10 -11.93
CA ILE A 90 19.16 -8.35 -10.67
C ILE A 90 17.79 -7.66 -10.58
N SER A 91 17.33 -7.06 -11.69
CA SER A 91 16.01 -6.39 -11.71
C SER A 91 14.85 -7.39 -11.51
N ALA A 92 14.99 -8.62 -12.01
CA ALA A 92 14.01 -9.68 -11.76
C ALA A 92 13.94 -10.07 -10.27
N MET A 93 15.05 -9.95 -9.52
CA MET A 93 15.04 -10.21 -8.08
C MET A 93 14.10 -9.26 -7.32
N PHE A 94 13.89 -8.04 -7.82
CA PHE A 94 12.88 -7.12 -7.24
C PHE A 94 11.47 -7.73 -7.28
N GLN A 95 11.08 -8.33 -8.39
CA GLN A 95 9.75 -8.94 -8.55
C GLN A 95 9.61 -10.22 -7.71
N LEU A 96 10.64 -11.05 -7.67
CA LEU A 96 10.67 -12.24 -6.82
C LEU A 96 10.56 -11.85 -5.34
N GLY A 97 11.37 -10.89 -4.91
CA GLY A 97 11.26 -10.34 -3.56
C GLY A 97 9.87 -9.81 -3.24
N GLY A 98 9.27 -9.04 -4.17
CA GLY A 98 7.93 -8.49 -4.02
C GLY A 98 6.85 -9.55 -3.84
N THR A 99 6.92 -10.62 -4.62
CA THR A 99 5.98 -11.75 -4.51
C THR A 99 6.10 -12.46 -3.16
N LEU A 100 7.33 -12.77 -2.75
CA LEU A 100 7.59 -13.38 -1.43
C LEU A 100 7.17 -12.45 -0.29
N GLY A 101 7.47 -11.15 -0.44
CA GLY A 101 7.06 -10.13 0.52
C GLY A 101 5.55 -10.03 0.66
N ALA A 102 4.79 -10.06 -0.44
CA ALA A 102 3.33 -10.03 -0.40
C ALA A 102 2.74 -11.19 0.43
N LEU A 103 3.29 -12.40 0.27
CA LEU A 103 2.84 -13.59 0.99
C LEU A 103 3.25 -13.55 2.47
N LEU A 104 4.53 -13.27 2.74
CA LEU A 104 5.06 -13.35 4.11
C LEU A 104 4.66 -12.15 4.97
N LEU A 105 4.66 -10.93 4.42
CA LEU A 105 4.16 -9.76 5.15
C LEU A 105 2.64 -9.84 5.35
N GLY A 106 1.89 -10.37 4.38
CA GLY A 106 0.47 -10.65 4.55
C GLY A 106 0.23 -11.58 5.74
N SER A 107 0.90 -12.73 5.78
CA SER A 107 0.81 -13.68 6.89
C SER A 107 1.29 -13.09 8.22
N ALA A 108 2.29 -12.21 8.19
CA ALA A 108 2.76 -11.51 9.39
C ALA A 108 1.71 -10.50 9.90
N MET A 109 1.00 -9.81 8.99
CA MET A 109 -0.07 -8.89 9.36
C MET A 109 -1.29 -9.60 9.97
N ASP A 110 -1.52 -10.88 9.65
CA ASP A 110 -2.57 -11.69 10.26
C ASP A 110 -2.24 -12.08 11.70
N ARG A 111 -0.95 -12.15 12.05
CA ARG A 111 -0.47 -12.57 13.38
C ARG A 111 -0.06 -11.42 14.28
N PHE A 112 0.41 -10.34 13.69
CA PHE A 112 0.93 -9.17 14.40
C PHE A 112 0.17 -7.91 13.98
N ASP A 113 0.43 -6.81 14.69
CA ASP A 113 -0.14 -5.51 14.35
C ASP A 113 0.29 -5.06 12.94
N ALA A 114 -0.67 -4.96 12.04
CA ALA A 114 -0.44 -4.64 10.64
C ALA A 114 0.34 -3.33 10.41
N HIS A 115 0.11 -2.31 11.26
CA HIS A 115 0.79 -1.03 11.15
C HIS A 115 2.26 -1.15 11.53
N ARG A 116 2.58 -1.96 12.54
CA ARG A 116 3.97 -2.23 12.95
C ARG A 116 4.70 -3.03 11.88
N VAL A 117 4.08 -4.10 11.37
CA VAL A 117 4.65 -4.93 10.31
C VAL A 117 5.01 -4.10 9.09
N LEU A 118 4.05 -3.31 8.57
CA LEU A 118 4.27 -2.47 7.40
C LEU A 118 5.28 -1.34 7.67
N SER A 119 5.24 -0.71 8.84
CA SER A 119 6.21 0.34 9.18
C SER A 119 7.63 -0.22 9.23
N LEU A 120 7.84 -1.38 9.86
CA LEU A 120 9.15 -2.05 9.89
C LEU A 120 9.60 -2.49 8.50
N ALA A 121 8.68 -2.99 7.67
CA ALA A 121 8.98 -3.35 6.30
C ALA A 121 9.46 -2.12 5.49
N TYR A 122 8.80 -0.97 5.59
CA TYR A 122 9.27 0.26 4.92
C TYR A 122 10.63 0.73 5.42
N VAL A 123 10.92 0.62 6.73
CA VAL A 123 12.25 0.90 7.28
C VAL A 123 13.28 -0.10 6.73
N GLY A 124 12.97 -1.40 6.71
CA GLY A 124 13.82 -2.42 6.10
C GLY A 124 14.08 -2.14 4.62
N GLY A 125 13.05 -1.70 3.87
CA GLY A 125 13.20 -1.26 2.49
C GLY A 125 14.17 -0.09 2.33
N ALA A 126 14.10 0.91 3.22
CA ALA A 126 15.06 2.03 3.23
C ALA A 126 16.50 1.55 3.49
N LEU A 127 16.69 0.60 4.39
CA LEU A 127 18.03 0.01 4.65
C LEU A 127 18.56 -0.78 3.44
N PHE A 128 17.72 -1.58 2.78
CA PHE A 128 18.11 -2.26 1.56
C PHE A 128 18.40 -1.30 0.40
N ILE A 129 17.68 -0.19 0.27
CA ILE A 129 17.97 0.87 -0.71
C ILE A 129 19.37 1.48 -0.44
N LEU A 130 19.71 1.75 0.82
CA LEU A 130 21.06 2.19 1.19
C LEU A 130 22.11 1.10 0.89
N GLY A 131 21.76 -0.16 1.12
CA GLY A 131 22.60 -1.30 0.76
C GLY A 131 22.91 -1.34 -0.74
N ILE A 132 21.91 -1.15 -1.61
CA ILE A 132 22.12 -1.04 -3.06
C ILE A 132 23.09 0.11 -3.39
N ALA A 133 22.89 1.28 -2.79
CA ALA A 133 23.72 2.45 -3.05
C ALA A 133 25.20 2.26 -2.64
N SER A 134 25.47 1.38 -1.67
CA SER A 134 26.81 1.16 -1.10
C SER A 134 27.50 -0.11 -1.61
N LEU A 135 26.74 -1.17 -1.94
CA LEU A 135 27.25 -2.50 -2.22
C LEU A 135 27.11 -2.90 -3.70
N TYR A 136 26.91 -1.95 -4.60
CA TYR A 136 26.66 -2.20 -6.02
C TYR A 136 27.83 -2.82 -6.81
N HIS A 137 29.01 -2.97 -6.21
CA HIS A 137 30.18 -3.61 -6.85
C HIS A 137 30.11 -5.14 -6.88
N SER A 138 29.23 -5.75 -6.06
CA SER A 138 29.07 -7.21 -5.99
C SER A 138 27.72 -7.63 -6.52
N PHE A 139 27.69 -8.49 -7.55
CA PHE A 139 26.44 -9.01 -8.13
C PHE A 139 25.54 -9.64 -7.07
N ALA A 140 26.08 -10.52 -6.22
CA ALA A 140 25.29 -11.25 -5.22
C ALA A 140 24.69 -10.33 -4.16
N LEU A 141 25.48 -9.36 -3.66
CA LEU A 141 25.00 -8.41 -2.66
C LEU A 141 23.98 -7.45 -3.25
N LEU A 142 24.21 -6.99 -4.48
CA LEU A 142 23.26 -6.13 -5.19
C LEU A 142 21.93 -6.85 -5.44
N ALA A 143 21.98 -8.09 -5.93
CA ALA A 143 20.79 -8.92 -6.16
C ALA A 143 20.01 -9.17 -4.86
N LEU A 144 20.70 -9.46 -3.76
CA LEU A 144 20.11 -9.65 -2.44
C LEU A 144 19.42 -8.36 -1.94
N CYS A 145 20.12 -7.23 -2.05
CA CYS A 145 19.54 -5.94 -1.64
C CYS A 145 18.31 -5.57 -2.49
N VAL A 146 18.37 -5.79 -3.81
CA VAL A 146 17.26 -5.53 -4.71
C VAL A 146 16.06 -6.44 -4.39
N ALA A 147 16.30 -7.73 -4.11
CA ALA A 147 15.26 -8.64 -3.64
C ALA A 147 14.67 -8.17 -2.31
N GLY A 148 15.51 -7.70 -1.37
CA GLY A 148 15.09 -7.14 -0.08
C GLY A 148 14.23 -5.90 -0.23
N VAL A 149 14.55 -4.98 -1.15
CA VAL A 149 13.71 -3.82 -1.48
C VAL A 149 12.36 -4.28 -2.04
N GLY A 150 12.36 -5.22 -2.99
CA GLY A 150 11.14 -5.81 -3.53
C GLY A 150 10.28 -6.40 -2.42
N PHE A 151 10.86 -7.22 -1.55
CA PHE A 151 10.18 -7.83 -0.41
C PHE A 151 9.55 -6.77 0.51
N CYS A 152 10.33 -5.78 0.91
CA CYS A 152 9.91 -4.77 1.86
C CYS A 152 8.92 -3.76 1.26
N ILE A 153 9.22 -3.19 0.10
CA ILE A 153 8.42 -2.09 -0.48
C ILE A 153 7.25 -2.62 -1.31
N SER A 154 7.53 -3.52 -2.29
CA SER A 154 6.47 -4.07 -3.15
C SER A 154 5.54 -4.99 -2.36
N GLY A 155 6.07 -5.82 -1.47
CA GLY A 155 5.27 -6.64 -0.55
C GLY A 155 4.37 -5.80 0.36
N SER A 156 4.90 -4.69 0.90
CA SER A 156 4.10 -3.76 1.73
C SER A 156 2.97 -3.08 0.97
N GLN A 157 3.08 -2.91 -0.35
CA GLN A 157 2.00 -2.30 -1.14
C GLN A 157 0.74 -3.17 -1.13
N VAL A 158 0.90 -4.50 -1.18
CA VAL A 158 -0.23 -5.45 -1.04
C VAL A 158 -0.85 -5.34 0.36
N GLY A 159 -0.01 -5.29 1.40
CA GLY A 159 -0.46 -5.07 2.77
C GLY A 159 -1.17 -3.73 2.98
N ALA A 160 -0.69 -2.66 2.34
CA ALA A 160 -1.33 -1.35 2.38
C ALA A 160 -2.75 -1.37 1.78
N ASN A 161 -2.98 -2.15 0.70
CA ASN A 161 -4.31 -2.35 0.13
C ASN A 161 -5.26 -3.00 1.14
N ALA A 162 -4.81 -4.05 1.84
CA ALA A 162 -5.58 -4.72 2.89
C ALA A 162 -5.86 -3.75 4.06
N LEU A 163 -4.85 -2.99 4.48
CA LEU A 163 -4.99 -1.99 5.54
C LEU A 163 -6.02 -0.91 5.18
N ALA A 164 -6.01 -0.40 3.94
CA ALA A 164 -6.98 0.58 3.46
C ALA A 164 -8.41 0.00 3.47
N ALA A 165 -8.59 -1.25 3.06
CA ALA A 165 -9.91 -1.91 3.06
C ALA A 165 -10.50 -2.07 4.47
N VAL A 166 -9.65 -2.25 5.50
CA VAL A 166 -10.07 -2.33 6.91
C VAL A 166 -10.20 -0.96 7.56
N PHE A 167 -9.47 0.05 7.09
CA PHE A 167 -9.49 1.39 7.66
C PHE A 167 -10.82 2.10 7.45
N TYR A 168 -11.38 2.04 6.22
CA TYR A 168 -12.59 2.77 5.89
C TYR A 168 -13.87 2.02 6.32
N PRO A 169 -14.87 2.74 6.88
CA PRO A 169 -16.19 2.19 7.13
C PRO A 169 -16.81 1.62 5.84
N THR A 170 -17.70 0.62 5.98
CA THR A 170 -18.29 -0.10 4.85
C THR A 170 -18.94 0.82 3.81
N ARG A 171 -19.58 1.90 4.24
CA ARG A 171 -20.27 2.89 3.36
C ARG A 171 -19.30 3.65 2.46
N SER A 172 -18.12 4.02 2.97
CA SER A 172 -17.13 4.84 2.25
C SER A 172 -15.90 4.04 1.81
N ARG A 173 -15.86 2.72 2.07
CA ARG A 173 -14.70 1.85 1.79
C ARG A 173 -14.31 1.87 0.32
N ALA A 174 -15.27 1.64 -0.58
CA ALA A 174 -14.99 1.64 -2.02
C ALA A 174 -14.38 2.98 -2.46
N THR A 175 -14.97 4.09 -2.03
CA THR A 175 -14.47 5.44 -2.34
C THR A 175 -13.09 5.68 -1.72
N GLY A 176 -12.89 5.34 -0.44
CA GLY A 176 -11.62 5.55 0.25
C GLY A 176 -10.46 4.77 -0.37
N VAL A 177 -10.69 3.48 -0.68
CA VAL A 177 -9.68 2.64 -1.34
C VAL A 177 -9.40 3.13 -2.75
N SER A 178 -10.43 3.48 -3.54
CA SER A 178 -10.24 3.99 -4.91
C SER A 178 -9.45 5.30 -4.92
N TRP A 179 -9.69 6.22 -3.99
CA TRP A 179 -8.91 7.44 -3.88
C TRP A 179 -7.47 7.18 -3.45
N ALA A 180 -7.22 6.26 -2.51
CA ALA A 180 -5.86 5.88 -2.14
C ALA A 180 -5.09 5.31 -3.34
N LEU A 181 -5.72 4.41 -4.13
CA LEU A 181 -5.14 3.88 -5.37
C LEU A 181 -4.93 4.99 -6.41
N GLY A 182 -5.87 5.92 -6.57
CA GLY A 182 -5.76 7.06 -7.48
C GLY A 182 -4.56 7.95 -7.15
N LEU A 183 -4.40 8.33 -5.89
CA LEU A 183 -3.24 9.10 -5.42
C LEU A 183 -1.93 8.30 -5.59
N GLY A 184 -1.97 7.00 -5.34
CA GLY A 184 -0.85 6.10 -5.61
C GLY A 184 -0.46 6.11 -7.09
N ARG A 185 -1.42 6.18 -8.03
CA ARG A 185 -1.13 6.30 -9.48
C ARG A 185 -0.38 7.58 -9.82
N ILE A 186 -0.69 8.69 -9.16
CA ILE A 186 0.11 9.92 -9.31
C ILE A 186 1.56 9.67 -8.86
N GLY A 187 1.75 8.96 -7.73
CA GLY A 187 3.07 8.52 -7.28
C GLY A 187 3.81 7.67 -8.32
N SER A 188 3.11 6.73 -8.99
CA SER A 188 3.72 5.91 -10.04
C SER A 188 4.16 6.73 -11.26
N ILE A 189 3.38 7.73 -11.66
CA ILE A 189 3.73 8.64 -12.75
C ILE A 189 4.98 9.45 -12.38
N VAL A 190 4.97 10.06 -11.19
CA VAL A 190 6.13 10.81 -10.68
C VAL A 190 7.37 9.92 -10.60
N GLY A 191 7.26 8.70 -10.06
CA GLY A 191 8.36 7.74 -10.01
C GLY A 191 8.91 7.38 -11.37
N SER A 192 8.04 7.10 -12.36
CA SER A 192 8.44 6.76 -13.71
C SER A 192 9.17 7.92 -14.42
N LEU A 193 8.74 9.15 -14.23
CA LEU A 193 9.33 10.33 -14.87
C LEU A 193 10.59 10.82 -14.14
N SER A 194 10.66 10.66 -12.82
CA SER A 194 11.73 11.22 -12.00
C SER A 194 13.11 10.61 -12.29
N GLY A 195 13.18 9.33 -12.67
CA GLY A 195 14.47 8.68 -12.94
C GLY A 195 15.25 9.38 -14.07
N GLY A 196 14.58 9.68 -15.19
CA GLY A 196 15.21 10.41 -16.29
C GLY A 196 15.57 11.85 -15.92
N ALA A 197 14.70 12.54 -15.19
CA ALA A 197 14.97 13.89 -14.73
C ALA A 197 16.17 13.94 -13.76
N LEU A 198 16.28 12.99 -12.84
CA LEU A 198 17.39 12.90 -11.87
C LEU A 198 18.72 12.57 -12.57
N LEU A 199 18.70 11.68 -13.58
CA LEU A 199 19.89 11.42 -14.43
C LEU A 199 20.28 12.67 -15.21
N GLY A 200 19.31 13.40 -15.76
CA GLY A 200 19.56 14.67 -16.48
C GLY A 200 20.16 15.77 -15.59
N LEU A 201 19.91 15.73 -14.28
CA LEU A 201 20.52 16.61 -13.28
C LEU A 201 21.95 16.15 -12.87
N GLY A 202 22.47 15.09 -13.48
CA GLY A 202 23.80 14.56 -13.17
C GLY A 202 23.87 13.71 -11.91
N LEU A 203 22.74 13.31 -11.33
CA LEU A 203 22.73 12.40 -10.21
C LEU A 203 23.12 10.99 -10.67
N GLY A 204 24.21 10.46 -10.10
CA GLY A 204 24.63 9.07 -10.36
C GLY A 204 23.74 8.04 -9.66
N PHE A 205 24.04 6.75 -9.92
CA PHE A 205 23.35 5.60 -9.37
C PHE A 205 23.06 5.72 -7.85
N SER A 206 24.11 5.92 -7.06
CA SER A 206 23.98 6.00 -5.59
C SER A 206 23.17 7.22 -5.14
N GLY A 207 23.27 8.36 -5.85
CA GLY A 207 22.53 9.57 -5.50
C GLY A 207 21.02 9.41 -5.67
N ILE A 208 20.59 8.79 -6.78
CA ILE A 208 19.17 8.49 -7.05
C ILE A 208 18.60 7.55 -5.99
N LEU A 209 19.37 6.50 -5.67
CA LEU A 209 18.95 5.53 -4.65
C LEU A 209 18.90 6.16 -3.25
N ALA A 210 19.90 6.95 -2.87
CA ALA A 210 19.89 7.65 -1.59
C ALA A 210 18.66 8.57 -1.44
N LEU A 211 18.23 9.23 -2.53
CA LEU A 211 17.04 10.05 -2.53
C LEU A 211 15.75 9.23 -2.26
N LEU A 212 15.70 7.96 -2.71
CA LEU A 212 14.55 7.07 -2.48
C LEU A 212 14.39 6.62 -1.02
N VAL A 213 15.39 6.79 -0.19
CA VAL A 213 15.29 6.54 1.25
C VAL A 213 14.27 7.47 1.89
N ILE A 214 14.17 8.72 1.42
CA ILE A 214 13.25 9.72 1.95
C ILE A 214 11.78 9.25 1.82
N PRO A 215 11.26 8.92 0.62
CA PRO A 215 9.88 8.44 0.51
C PRO A 215 9.66 7.12 1.25
N ALA A 216 10.64 6.22 1.37
CA ALA A 216 10.51 5.00 2.13
C ALA A 216 10.31 5.28 3.64
N LEU A 217 11.09 6.18 4.21
CA LEU A 217 10.95 6.59 5.61
C LEU A 217 9.67 7.39 5.85
N LEU A 218 9.25 8.24 4.90
CA LEU A 218 7.96 8.94 4.99
C LEU A 218 6.79 7.97 4.99
N ALA A 219 6.82 6.92 4.17
CA ALA A 219 5.81 5.85 4.18
C ALA A 219 5.81 5.11 5.53
N ALA A 220 6.98 4.76 6.07
CA ALA A 220 7.12 4.13 7.39
C ALA A 220 6.47 4.97 8.50
N VAL A 221 6.80 6.27 8.54
CA VAL A 221 6.23 7.22 9.51
C VAL A 221 4.72 7.37 9.33
N ALA A 222 4.24 7.44 8.09
CA ALA A 222 2.82 7.57 7.79
C ALA A 222 2.03 6.37 8.34
N VAL A 223 2.48 5.15 8.05
CA VAL A 223 1.85 3.92 8.56
C VAL A 223 1.93 3.83 10.08
N HIS A 224 3.08 4.15 10.67
CA HIS A 224 3.25 4.15 12.13
C HIS A 224 2.29 5.13 12.82
N ARG A 225 2.19 6.36 12.31
CA ARG A 225 1.24 7.36 12.84
C ARG A 225 -0.21 6.96 12.67
N LEU A 226 -0.53 6.26 11.59
CA LEU A 226 -1.87 5.73 11.35
C LEU A 226 -2.26 4.72 12.45
N GLY A 227 -1.36 3.80 12.81
CA GLY A 227 -1.59 2.85 13.89
C GLY A 227 -1.81 3.53 15.25
N ARG A 228 -1.01 4.57 15.56
CA ARG A 228 -1.15 5.32 16.82
C ARG A 228 -2.47 6.07 16.94
N ARG A 229 -3.06 6.51 15.84
CA ARG A 229 -4.38 7.19 15.84
C ARG A 229 -5.51 6.22 16.16
N ARG A 230 -5.43 4.96 15.71
CA ARG A 230 -6.42 3.93 16.02
C ARG A 230 -6.38 3.46 17.49
N ALA A 231 -5.21 3.52 18.10
CA ALA A 231 -5.02 3.12 19.50
C ALA A 231 -5.52 4.15 20.53
N ARG A 232 -5.93 5.36 20.10
CA ARG A 232 -6.54 6.35 20.99
C ARG A 232 -8.06 6.14 21.00
N PRO A 233 -8.66 5.70 22.13
CA PRO A 233 -10.11 5.69 22.25
C PRO A 233 -10.64 7.11 22.08
N SER A 234 -11.73 7.27 21.33
CA SER A 234 -12.47 8.53 21.25
C SER A 234 -12.91 8.95 22.65
N PRO A 235 -12.77 10.22 23.06
CA PRO A 235 -13.14 10.70 24.38
C PRO A 235 -14.65 10.86 24.59
N THR A 236 -15.48 10.04 23.96
CA THR A 236 -16.94 10.15 24.03
C THR A 236 -17.57 8.80 24.40
N THR A 237 -17.34 8.36 25.64
CA THR A 237 -18.24 7.47 26.37
C THR A 237 -18.03 7.70 27.86
N LEU A 238 -18.59 8.78 28.37
CA LEU A 238 -19.05 8.93 29.75
C LEU A 238 -20.45 9.50 29.70
#